data_923b4f638c8d099ae992ffe77f8682cd
#
_entry.id   923b4f638c8d099ae992ffe77f8682cd
#
_cell.length_a   1.000
_cell.length_b   1.000
_cell.length_c   1.000
_cell.angle_alpha   90.00
_cell.angle_beta   90.00
_cell.angle_gamma   90.00
#
_symmetry.space_group_name_H-M   'P 1'
#
loop_
_entity.id
_entity.type
_entity.pdbx_description
1 polymer ?
#
loop_
_entity_poly.entity_id
_entity_poly.type
_entity_poly.pdbx_seq_one_letter_code
_entity_poly.pdbx_strand_id
1 'polypeptide(L)'
;HQAELALYALILSSSDSDPQRLLQNAGLGEHLSDLLPLRQQLSELGSRLRLPIIDLALPTLKGQPSAQRKAILERLTSLTQADQRTTLFEWALVALARQQLDDHARRNRHTRFNRYRSVAGELQLAFSVMTWASGARDEQARALFRQASHGLLPEARTLLPLSQCSSQRLGQALDRLADLSPLLKGPVIDGLADLVLVDGKVQVSEAEMLRAIAALMECPLPPLFAGRQ
;
A
#
# COMPACT_ATOMS: atom_id res chain seq x y z
N HIS A 1 20.26 6.21 9.43
CA HIS A 1 20.98 5.66 8.27
C HIS A 1 20.55 4.21 7.99
N GLN A 2 20.74 3.23 8.92
CA GLN A 2 20.36 1.83 8.69
C GLN A 2 18.86 1.66 8.34
N ALA A 3 17.95 2.34 9.03
CA ALA A 3 16.52 2.29 8.75
C ALA A 3 16.17 2.82 7.35
N GLU A 4 16.87 3.83 6.88
CA GLU A 4 16.74 4.40 5.54
C GLU A 4 17.19 3.38 4.48
N LEU A 5 18.39 2.80 4.64
CA LEU A 5 18.93 1.78 3.75
C LEU A 5 18.01 0.55 3.68
N ALA A 6 17.41 0.15 4.81
CA ALA A 6 16.46 -0.96 4.84
C ALA A 6 15.23 -0.73 3.94
N LEU A 7 14.66 0.49 3.94
CA LEU A 7 13.54 0.82 3.05
C LEU A 7 13.95 0.82 1.58
N TYR A 8 15.12 1.35 1.24
CA TYR A 8 15.64 1.31 -0.14
C TYR A 8 15.90 -0.12 -0.60
N ALA A 9 16.52 -0.95 0.25
CA ALA A 9 16.79 -2.35 -0.05
C ALA A 9 15.51 -3.18 -0.22
N LEU A 10 14.42 -2.85 0.51
CA LEU A 10 13.10 -3.47 0.31
C LEU A 10 12.56 -3.20 -1.11
N ILE A 11 12.64 -1.96 -1.61
CA ILE A 11 12.25 -1.63 -2.98
C ILE A 11 13.11 -2.41 -3.97
N LEU A 12 14.44 -2.38 -3.82
CA LEU A 12 15.35 -3.10 -4.69
C LEU A 12 15.11 -4.62 -4.70
N SER A 13 14.67 -5.20 -3.55
CA SER A 13 14.35 -6.64 -3.46
C SER A 13 13.02 -7.01 -4.10
N SER A 14 12.15 -6.04 -4.32
CA SER A 14 10.84 -6.24 -4.96
C SER A 14 10.86 -6.01 -6.48
N SER A 15 11.91 -5.38 -7.00
CA SER A 15 12.07 -5.11 -8.43
C SER A 15 12.92 -6.19 -9.12
N ASP A 16 12.50 -6.59 -10.32
CA ASP A 16 13.26 -7.47 -11.21
C ASP A 16 14.33 -6.72 -12.03
N SER A 17 14.36 -5.38 -11.90
CA SER A 17 15.28 -4.53 -12.65
C SER A 17 16.70 -4.56 -12.06
N ASP A 18 17.69 -4.19 -12.89
CA ASP A 18 19.08 -4.11 -12.45
C ASP A 18 19.26 -3.09 -11.31
N PRO A 19 19.72 -3.50 -10.12
CA PRO A 19 19.85 -2.63 -8.96
C PRO A 19 20.80 -1.45 -9.19
N GLN A 20 21.87 -1.65 -9.95
CA GLN A 20 22.85 -0.58 -10.23
C GLN A 20 22.20 0.54 -11.02
N ARG A 21 21.43 0.17 -12.05
CA ARG A 21 20.69 1.13 -12.88
C ARG A 21 19.63 1.88 -12.08
N LEU A 22 18.85 1.17 -11.23
CA LEU A 22 17.84 1.79 -10.39
C LEU A 22 18.46 2.81 -9.44
N LEU A 23 19.56 2.46 -8.77
CA LEU A 23 20.26 3.34 -7.83
C LEU A 23 20.88 4.55 -8.51
N GLN A 24 21.46 4.39 -9.69
CA GLN A 24 21.99 5.51 -10.47
C GLN A 24 20.88 6.47 -10.88
N ASN A 25 19.76 5.96 -11.38
CA ASN A 25 18.61 6.78 -11.78
C ASN A 25 17.97 7.52 -10.60
N ALA A 26 18.00 6.94 -9.41
CA ALA A 26 17.48 7.54 -8.19
C ALA A 26 18.48 8.46 -7.46
N GLY A 27 19.72 8.62 -7.99
CA GLY A 27 20.77 9.41 -7.35
C GLY A 27 21.32 8.79 -6.07
N LEU A 28 21.25 7.45 -5.95
CA LEU A 28 21.69 6.66 -4.79
C LEU A 28 22.90 5.78 -5.11
N GLY A 29 23.64 6.06 -6.19
CA GLY A 29 24.79 5.25 -6.61
C GLY A 29 25.89 5.13 -5.56
N GLU A 30 26.06 6.11 -4.68
CA GLU A 30 27.01 6.11 -3.56
C GLU A 30 26.72 5.02 -2.51
N HIS A 31 25.46 4.56 -2.39
CA HIS A 31 25.03 3.54 -1.43
C HIS A 31 25.05 2.12 -2.01
N LEU A 32 25.58 1.93 -3.20
CA LEU A 32 25.56 0.62 -3.88
C LEU A 32 26.22 -0.49 -3.06
N SER A 33 27.38 -0.18 -2.45
CA SER A 33 28.13 -1.15 -1.60
C SER A 33 27.34 -1.63 -0.38
N ASP A 34 26.50 -0.77 0.18
CA ASP A 34 25.72 -1.09 1.38
C ASP A 34 24.40 -1.76 1.02
N LEU A 35 23.78 -1.33 -0.11
CA LEU A 35 22.45 -1.78 -0.50
C LEU A 35 22.43 -3.15 -1.17
N LEU A 36 23.47 -3.53 -1.93
CA LEU A 36 23.49 -4.84 -2.58
C LEU A 36 23.50 -6.03 -1.59
N PRO A 37 24.34 -6.03 -0.54
CA PRO A 37 24.31 -7.09 0.48
C PRO A 37 22.97 -7.11 1.23
N LEU A 38 22.41 -5.93 1.56
CA LEU A 38 21.13 -5.82 2.25
C LEU A 38 19.98 -6.37 1.39
N ARG A 39 19.95 -6.04 0.08
CA ARG A 39 18.99 -6.58 -0.87
C ARG A 39 19.03 -8.11 -0.91
N GLN A 40 20.24 -8.69 -0.97
CA GLN A 40 20.38 -10.14 -0.98
C GLN A 40 19.82 -10.77 0.30
N GLN A 41 20.19 -10.26 1.48
CA GLN A 41 19.68 -10.73 2.76
C GLN A 41 18.14 -10.65 2.84
N LEU A 42 17.56 -9.54 2.39
CA LEU A 42 16.10 -9.36 2.37
C LEU A 42 15.40 -10.33 1.40
N SER A 43 16.02 -10.63 0.27
CA SER A 43 15.50 -11.62 -0.68
C SER A 43 15.51 -13.04 -0.08
N GLU A 44 16.55 -13.39 0.66
CA GLU A 44 16.67 -14.69 1.35
C GLU A 44 15.66 -14.84 2.50
N LEU A 45 15.40 -13.75 3.25
CA LEU A 45 14.43 -13.71 4.34
C LEU A 45 12.97 -13.81 3.85
N GLY A 46 12.74 -13.47 2.60
CA GLY A 46 11.43 -13.55 1.96
C GLY A 46 10.47 -12.42 2.30
N SER A 47 9.35 -12.40 1.57
CA SER A 47 8.36 -11.30 1.62
C SER A 47 7.66 -11.13 2.97
N ARG A 48 7.57 -12.17 3.80
CA ARG A 48 6.89 -12.13 5.10
C ARG A 48 7.48 -11.11 6.08
N LEU A 49 8.74 -10.75 5.92
CA LEU A 49 9.42 -9.81 6.80
C LEU A 49 9.36 -8.35 6.33
N ARG A 50 8.81 -8.08 5.15
CA ARG A 50 8.71 -6.72 4.59
C ARG A 50 7.96 -5.76 5.52
N LEU A 51 6.74 -6.13 5.95
CA LEU A 51 5.95 -5.30 6.86
C LEU A 51 6.62 -5.11 8.23
N PRO A 52 7.13 -6.15 8.91
CA PRO A 52 7.90 -5.98 10.15
C PRO A 52 9.07 -5.01 10.02
N ILE A 53 9.82 -5.06 8.91
CA ILE A 53 10.94 -4.15 8.67
C ILE A 53 10.45 -2.70 8.50
N ILE A 54 9.38 -2.49 7.75
CA ILE A 54 8.75 -1.17 7.59
C ILE A 54 8.32 -0.62 8.96
N ASP A 55 7.72 -1.47 9.81
CA ASP A 55 7.26 -1.10 11.15
C ASP A 55 8.37 -0.66 12.09
N LEU A 56 9.55 -1.23 11.95
CA LEU A 56 10.73 -0.84 12.72
C LEU A 56 11.41 0.40 12.14
N ALA A 57 11.46 0.50 10.81
CA ALA A 57 12.17 1.58 10.13
C ALA A 57 11.44 2.93 10.22
N LEU A 58 10.13 2.96 9.95
CA LEU A 58 9.38 4.21 9.85
C LEU A 58 9.35 5.02 11.17
N PRO A 59 9.11 4.44 12.36
CA PRO A 59 9.17 5.19 13.62
C PRO A 59 10.56 5.79 13.88
N THR A 60 11.63 5.05 13.55
CA THR A 60 13.01 5.53 13.68
C THR A 60 13.26 6.74 12.77
N LEU A 61 12.79 6.69 11.54
CA LEU A 61 12.94 7.78 10.58
C LEU A 61 12.06 8.98 10.91
N LYS A 62 10.91 8.78 11.54
CA LYS A 62 10.03 9.86 11.99
C LYS A 62 10.71 10.81 12.97
N GLY A 63 11.65 10.33 13.76
CA GLY A 63 12.47 11.14 14.68
C GLY A 63 13.50 12.04 13.99
N GLN A 64 13.72 11.90 12.68
CA GLN A 64 14.67 12.71 11.93
C GLN A 64 14.15 14.13 11.63
N PRO A 65 15.05 15.11 11.39
CA PRO A 65 14.65 16.44 10.94
C PRO A 65 13.78 16.41 9.68
N SER A 66 12.84 17.36 9.56
CA SER A 66 11.88 17.44 8.45
C SER A 66 12.56 17.42 7.07
N ALA A 67 13.69 18.10 6.91
CA ALA A 67 14.44 18.11 5.65
C ALA A 67 14.96 16.70 5.27
N GLN A 68 15.44 15.92 6.26
CA GLN A 68 15.89 14.54 6.01
C GLN A 68 14.74 13.62 5.67
N ARG A 69 13.61 13.73 6.38
CA ARG A 69 12.40 12.94 6.08
C ARG A 69 11.90 13.22 4.67
N LYS A 70 11.91 14.48 4.23
CA LYS A 70 11.55 14.87 2.87
C LYS A 70 12.50 14.27 1.84
N ALA A 71 13.80 14.33 2.07
CA ALA A 71 14.80 13.72 1.19
C ALA A 71 14.62 12.19 1.07
N ILE A 72 14.33 11.50 2.18
CA ILE A 72 14.02 10.06 2.17
C ILE A 72 12.80 9.76 1.29
N LEU A 73 11.72 10.52 1.44
CA LEU A 73 10.51 10.35 0.63
C LEU A 73 10.75 10.59 -0.86
N GLU A 74 11.53 11.60 -1.20
CA GLU A 74 11.92 11.92 -2.58
C GLU A 74 12.73 10.76 -3.19
N ARG A 75 13.71 10.21 -2.45
CA ARG A 75 14.53 9.08 -2.90
C ARG A 75 13.71 7.78 -3.05
N LEU A 76 12.82 7.48 -2.08
CA LEU A 76 11.89 6.34 -2.20
C LEU A 76 11.01 6.47 -3.44
N THR A 77 10.46 7.66 -3.69
CA THR A 77 9.63 7.93 -4.86
C THR A 77 10.43 7.79 -6.15
N SER A 78 11.67 8.31 -6.20
CA SER A 78 12.54 8.19 -7.37
C SER A 78 12.91 6.73 -7.67
N LEU A 79 13.18 5.91 -6.64
CA LEU A 79 13.45 4.48 -6.80
C LEU A 79 12.26 3.74 -7.43
N THR A 80 11.04 4.00 -6.98
CA THR A 80 9.84 3.32 -7.50
C THR A 80 9.44 3.79 -8.90
N GLN A 81 9.95 4.93 -9.36
CA GLN A 81 9.68 5.45 -10.69
C GLN A 81 10.79 5.12 -11.71
N ALA A 82 11.93 4.63 -11.24
CA ALA A 82 13.14 4.45 -12.05
C ALA A 82 13.00 3.43 -13.18
N ASP A 83 12.10 2.44 -13.05
CA ASP A 83 11.84 1.40 -14.05
C ASP A 83 10.45 1.51 -14.73
N GLN A 84 9.71 2.57 -14.46
CA GLN A 84 8.36 2.82 -14.99
C GLN A 84 7.32 1.74 -14.65
N ARG A 85 7.61 0.84 -13.70
CA ARG A 85 6.73 -0.25 -13.25
C ARG A 85 6.65 -0.26 -11.73
N THR A 86 5.75 0.52 -11.17
CA THR A 86 5.52 0.50 -9.72
C THR A 86 4.70 -0.74 -9.35
N THR A 87 5.28 -1.64 -8.59
CA THR A 87 4.56 -2.77 -8.00
C THR A 87 3.59 -2.32 -6.90
N LEU A 88 2.63 -3.18 -6.55
CA LEU A 88 1.70 -2.87 -5.46
C LEU A 88 2.42 -2.71 -4.11
N PHE A 89 3.48 -3.50 -3.87
CA PHE A 89 4.30 -3.38 -2.68
C PHE A 89 5.06 -2.05 -2.63
N GLU A 90 5.73 -1.66 -3.70
CA GLU A 90 6.45 -0.39 -3.78
C GLU A 90 5.52 0.80 -3.55
N TRP A 91 4.32 0.76 -4.16
CA TRP A 91 3.30 1.75 -3.91
C TRP A 91 2.90 1.78 -2.43
N ALA A 92 2.63 0.60 -1.82
CA ALA A 92 2.24 0.49 -0.42
C ALA A 92 3.32 1.04 0.52
N LEU A 93 4.59 0.71 0.26
CA LEU A 93 5.73 1.19 1.05
C LEU A 93 5.85 2.72 0.98
N VAL A 94 5.82 3.31 -0.22
CA VAL A 94 5.88 4.77 -0.39
C VAL A 94 4.68 5.46 0.27
N ALA A 95 3.50 4.88 0.17
CA ALA A 95 2.29 5.41 0.78
C ALA A 95 2.38 5.42 2.32
N LEU A 96 2.83 4.30 2.92
CA LEU A 96 3.07 4.19 4.37
C LEU A 96 4.17 5.16 4.83
N ALA A 97 5.28 5.24 4.08
CA ALA A 97 6.37 6.17 4.38
C ALA A 97 5.88 7.63 4.34
N ARG A 98 5.13 8.01 3.30
CA ARG A 98 4.57 9.37 3.19
C ARG A 98 3.63 9.69 4.35
N GLN A 99 2.75 8.79 4.72
CA GLN A 99 1.84 9.00 5.84
C GLN A 99 2.59 9.20 7.17
N GLN A 100 3.71 8.51 7.38
CA GLN A 100 4.47 8.58 8.63
C GLN A 100 5.49 9.73 8.66
N LEU A 101 6.12 10.04 7.53
CA LEU A 101 7.27 10.96 7.45
C LEU A 101 6.89 12.36 6.98
N ASP A 102 5.76 12.53 6.27
CA ASP A 102 5.30 13.83 5.82
C ASP A 102 4.44 14.51 6.92
N ASP A 103 4.93 15.63 7.43
CA ASP A 103 4.23 16.41 8.46
C ASP A 103 2.89 16.99 7.97
N HIS A 104 2.73 17.16 6.66
CA HIS A 104 1.52 17.71 6.06
C HIS A 104 0.49 16.63 5.73
N ALA A 105 0.88 15.36 5.63
CA ALA A 105 -0.02 14.26 5.26
C ALA A 105 -1.22 14.12 6.22
N ARG A 106 -1.06 14.52 7.49
CA ARG A 106 -2.10 14.40 8.54
C ARG A 106 -2.79 15.72 8.91
N ARG A 107 -2.19 16.88 8.60
CA ARG A 107 -2.61 18.17 9.20
C ARG A 107 -3.93 18.74 8.69
N ASN A 108 -4.43 18.33 7.52
CA ASN A 108 -5.58 18.95 6.86
C ASN A 108 -6.72 17.97 6.53
N ARG A 109 -6.83 16.83 7.24
CA ARG A 109 -7.92 15.90 6.98
C ARG A 109 -9.16 16.30 7.76
N HIS A 110 -10.20 16.65 7.03
CA HIS A 110 -11.51 16.94 7.57
C HIS A 110 -12.51 15.93 7.02
N THR A 111 -13.46 15.50 7.87
CA THR A 111 -14.58 14.71 7.39
C THR A 111 -15.38 15.52 6.37
N ARG A 112 -15.33 15.10 5.11
CA ARG A 112 -16.07 15.74 4.00
C ARG A 112 -17.24 14.89 3.53
N PHE A 113 -17.13 13.57 3.69
CA PHE A 113 -18.11 12.63 3.16
C PHE A 113 -18.75 11.82 4.30
N ASN A 114 -20.07 11.88 4.38
CA ASN A 114 -20.88 11.16 5.37
C ASN A 114 -21.79 10.10 4.75
N ARG A 115 -21.59 9.76 3.48
CA ARG A 115 -22.35 8.74 2.74
C ARG A 115 -21.45 8.07 1.71
N TYR A 116 -21.56 6.76 1.55
CA TYR A 116 -20.81 5.99 0.55
C TYR A 116 -21.06 6.44 -0.87
N ARG A 117 -22.29 6.88 -1.20
CA ARG A 117 -22.64 7.35 -2.54
C ARG A 117 -21.76 8.50 -3.02
N SER A 118 -21.27 9.34 -2.12
CA SER A 118 -20.40 10.49 -2.44
C SER A 118 -18.99 10.08 -2.88
N VAL A 119 -18.57 8.86 -2.55
CA VAL A 119 -17.25 8.28 -2.84
C VAL A 119 -17.38 6.90 -3.51
N ALA A 120 -18.49 6.64 -4.17
CA ALA A 120 -18.79 5.33 -4.76
C ALA A 120 -17.80 4.92 -5.86
N GLY A 121 -17.24 5.87 -6.60
CA GLY A 121 -16.21 5.62 -7.60
C GLY A 121 -14.88 5.19 -6.97
N GLU A 122 -14.49 5.83 -5.90
CA GLU A 122 -13.28 5.56 -5.13
C GLU A 122 -13.37 4.20 -4.42
N LEU A 123 -14.52 3.90 -3.81
CA LEU A 123 -14.79 2.59 -3.23
C LEU A 123 -14.76 1.49 -4.30
N GLN A 124 -15.42 1.69 -5.45
CA GLN A 124 -15.40 0.75 -6.56
C GLN A 124 -13.97 0.43 -6.99
N LEU A 125 -13.10 1.44 -7.09
CA LEU A 125 -11.71 1.24 -7.45
C LEU A 125 -10.94 0.46 -6.38
N ALA A 126 -11.08 0.82 -5.10
CA ALA A 126 -10.40 0.13 -4.00
C ALA A 126 -10.81 -1.35 -3.92
N PHE A 127 -12.11 -1.66 -3.97
CA PHE A 127 -12.60 -3.03 -4.01
C PHE A 127 -12.15 -3.79 -5.27
N SER A 128 -12.11 -3.13 -6.43
CA SER A 128 -11.64 -3.77 -7.67
C SER A 128 -10.15 -4.11 -7.60
N VAL A 129 -9.31 -3.21 -7.09
CA VAL A 129 -7.86 -3.47 -6.91
C VAL A 129 -7.64 -4.65 -5.97
N MET A 130 -8.32 -4.69 -4.82
CA MET A 130 -8.19 -5.79 -3.87
C MET A 130 -8.71 -7.12 -4.45
N THR A 131 -9.81 -7.09 -5.20
CA THR A 131 -10.32 -8.30 -5.89
C THR A 131 -9.30 -8.85 -6.90
N TRP A 132 -8.66 -7.99 -7.69
CA TRP A 132 -7.61 -8.44 -8.61
C TRP A 132 -6.34 -8.91 -7.88
N ALA A 133 -5.99 -8.28 -6.76
CA ALA A 133 -4.85 -8.67 -5.93
C ALA A 133 -5.03 -10.07 -5.31
N SER A 134 -6.27 -10.50 -5.02
CA SER A 134 -6.56 -11.85 -4.53
C SER A 134 -6.33 -12.97 -5.56
N GLY A 135 -5.95 -12.62 -6.78
CA GLY A 135 -5.71 -13.60 -7.84
C GLY A 135 -6.98 -14.17 -8.49
N ALA A 136 -8.16 -13.80 -8.02
CA ALA A 136 -9.43 -14.22 -8.61
C ALA A 136 -9.56 -13.79 -10.07
N ARG A 137 -10.25 -14.58 -10.88
CA ARG A 137 -10.44 -14.32 -12.31
C ARG A 137 -11.91 -14.45 -12.69
N ASP A 138 -12.26 -13.83 -13.81
CA ASP A 138 -13.54 -13.96 -14.48
C ASP A 138 -14.77 -13.86 -13.55
N GLU A 139 -15.64 -14.84 -13.55
CA GLU A 139 -16.87 -14.81 -12.77
C GLU A 139 -16.62 -14.91 -11.27
N GLN A 140 -15.55 -15.59 -10.82
CA GLN A 140 -15.15 -15.61 -9.42
C GLN A 140 -14.80 -14.21 -8.93
N ALA A 141 -14.03 -13.44 -9.71
CA ALA A 141 -13.67 -12.08 -9.36
C ALA A 141 -14.91 -11.17 -9.25
N ARG A 142 -15.87 -11.33 -10.18
CA ARG A 142 -17.14 -10.57 -10.12
C ARG A 142 -17.98 -10.93 -8.90
N ALA A 143 -18.04 -12.21 -8.55
CA ALA A 143 -18.78 -12.69 -7.38
C ALA A 143 -18.16 -12.14 -6.08
N LEU A 144 -16.84 -12.22 -5.94
CA LEU A 144 -16.10 -11.70 -4.79
C LEU A 144 -16.26 -10.19 -4.63
N PHE A 145 -16.12 -9.45 -5.73
CA PHE A 145 -16.34 -8.00 -5.72
C PHE A 145 -17.74 -7.64 -5.22
N ARG A 146 -18.79 -8.30 -5.75
CA ARG A 146 -20.19 -8.06 -5.33
C ARG A 146 -20.40 -8.39 -3.86
N GLN A 147 -19.86 -9.51 -3.41
CA GLN A 147 -19.99 -9.94 -2.02
C GLN A 147 -19.32 -8.94 -1.06
N ALA A 148 -18.07 -8.61 -1.30
CA ALA A 148 -17.28 -7.74 -0.42
C ALA A 148 -17.77 -6.28 -0.42
N SER A 149 -18.30 -5.79 -1.53
CA SER A 149 -18.82 -4.42 -1.65
C SER A 149 -20.31 -4.28 -1.33
N HIS A 150 -20.96 -5.37 -0.92
CA HIS A 150 -22.39 -5.39 -0.60
C HIS A 150 -22.72 -4.39 0.52
N GLY A 151 -23.77 -3.61 0.32
CA GLY A 151 -24.19 -2.57 1.27
C GLY A 151 -23.32 -1.29 1.28
N LEU A 152 -22.14 -1.32 0.63
CA LEU A 152 -21.23 -0.18 0.53
C LEU A 152 -21.35 0.52 -0.84
N LEU A 153 -21.59 -0.25 -1.88
CA LEU A 153 -21.73 0.25 -3.25
C LEU A 153 -23.16 0.03 -3.80
N PRO A 154 -23.64 0.94 -4.66
CA PRO A 154 -24.84 0.68 -5.44
C PRO A 154 -24.69 -0.59 -6.30
N GLU A 155 -25.74 -1.41 -6.43
CA GLU A 155 -25.74 -2.67 -7.22
C GLU A 155 -25.32 -2.48 -8.68
N ALA A 156 -25.56 -1.30 -9.25
CA ALA A 156 -25.14 -0.95 -10.62
C ALA A 156 -23.61 -0.84 -10.77
N ARG A 157 -22.85 -0.80 -9.67
CA ARG A 157 -21.39 -0.75 -9.70
C ARG A 157 -20.82 -2.16 -9.87
N THR A 158 -20.00 -2.34 -10.88
CA THR A 158 -19.37 -3.62 -11.22
C THR A 158 -17.87 -3.56 -11.06
N LEU A 159 -17.23 -4.73 -11.01
CA LEU A 159 -15.77 -4.86 -10.99
C LEU A 159 -15.16 -4.09 -12.18
N LEU A 160 -14.22 -3.19 -11.90
CA LEU A 160 -13.47 -2.48 -12.92
C LEU A 160 -12.46 -3.42 -13.61
N PRO A 161 -12.22 -3.27 -14.90
CA PRO A 161 -11.17 -4.02 -15.59
C PRO A 161 -9.79 -3.66 -15.02
N LEU A 162 -8.87 -4.62 -15.04
CA LEU A 162 -7.51 -4.46 -14.47
C LEU A 162 -6.78 -3.24 -15.06
N SER A 163 -7.00 -2.92 -16.33
CA SER A 163 -6.43 -1.76 -17.01
C SER A 163 -6.83 -0.40 -16.38
N GLN A 164 -7.90 -0.36 -15.61
CA GLN A 164 -8.34 0.82 -14.87
C GLN A 164 -7.87 0.83 -13.41
N CYS A 165 -7.21 -0.23 -12.94
CA CYS A 165 -6.78 -0.41 -11.56
C CYS A 165 -5.29 -0.09 -11.40
N SER A 166 -4.89 1.18 -11.66
CA SER A 166 -3.50 1.61 -11.46
C SER A 166 -3.23 2.06 -10.02
N SER A 167 -1.97 1.92 -9.57
CA SER A 167 -1.51 2.40 -8.26
C SER A 167 -1.71 3.90 -8.07
N GLN A 168 -1.50 4.70 -9.12
CA GLN A 168 -1.73 6.14 -9.10
C GLN A 168 -3.20 6.49 -8.85
N ARG A 169 -4.13 5.83 -9.55
CA ARG A 169 -5.57 6.04 -9.34
C ARG A 169 -6.02 5.58 -7.97
N LEU A 170 -5.47 4.47 -7.48
CA LEU A 170 -5.75 3.98 -6.13
C LEU A 170 -5.30 5.01 -5.08
N GLY A 171 -4.10 5.58 -5.21
CA GLY A 171 -3.62 6.63 -4.31
C GLY A 171 -4.58 7.82 -4.25
N GLN A 172 -5.00 8.35 -5.39
CA GLN A 172 -5.97 9.45 -5.47
C GLN A 172 -7.34 9.08 -4.86
N ALA A 173 -7.80 7.85 -5.07
CA ALA A 173 -9.03 7.37 -4.47
C ALA A 173 -8.93 7.28 -2.95
N LEU A 174 -7.82 6.78 -2.43
CA LEU A 174 -7.60 6.67 -0.98
C LEU A 174 -7.45 8.03 -0.31
N ASP A 175 -6.87 9.03 -0.96
CA ASP A 175 -6.84 10.40 -0.46
C ASP A 175 -8.26 10.94 -0.23
N ARG A 176 -9.20 10.64 -1.12
CA ARG A 176 -10.61 11.02 -0.95
C ARG A 176 -11.33 10.16 0.08
N LEU A 177 -11.06 8.84 0.12
CA LEU A 177 -11.64 7.94 1.12
C LEU A 177 -11.15 8.25 2.53
N ALA A 178 -9.98 8.84 2.69
CA ALA A 178 -9.49 9.31 3.96
C ALA A 178 -10.35 10.43 4.58
N ASP A 179 -11.07 11.20 3.75
CA ASP A 179 -12.02 12.22 4.19
C ASP A 179 -13.42 11.66 4.52
N LEU A 180 -13.61 10.33 4.43
CA LEU A 180 -14.84 9.67 4.84
C LEU A 180 -15.03 9.75 6.35
N SER A 181 -16.29 9.86 6.79
CA SER A 181 -16.62 9.82 8.23
C SER A 181 -16.01 8.60 8.92
N PRO A 182 -15.41 8.73 10.12
CA PRO A 182 -14.80 7.62 10.83
C PRO A 182 -15.69 6.40 10.99
N LEU A 183 -16.99 6.59 11.22
CA LEU A 183 -17.97 5.51 11.35
C LEU A 183 -18.19 4.72 10.06
N LEU A 184 -17.90 5.31 8.91
CA LEU A 184 -18.05 4.66 7.61
C LEU A 184 -16.76 3.97 7.13
N LYS A 185 -15.61 4.26 7.74
CA LYS A 185 -14.32 3.65 7.34
C LYS A 185 -14.22 2.18 7.77
N GLY A 186 -14.67 1.85 8.98
CA GLY A 186 -14.63 0.48 9.52
C GLY A 186 -15.25 -0.54 8.56
N PRO A 187 -16.53 -0.40 8.19
CA PRO A 187 -17.17 -1.33 7.25
C PRO A 187 -16.46 -1.45 5.88
N VAL A 188 -15.82 -0.38 5.39
CA VAL A 188 -15.02 -0.45 4.17
C VAL A 188 -13.79 -1.34 4.37
N ILE A 189 -13.05 -1.16 5.46
CA ILE A 189 -11.88 -1.99 5.77
C ILE A 189 -12.30 -3.44 6.02
N ASP A 190 -13.42 -3.70 6.70
CA ASP A 190 -13.94 -5.04 6.93
C ASP A 190 -14.26 -5.74 5.59
N GLY A 191 -14.96 -5.07 4.67
CA GLY A 191 -15.25 -5.62 3.35
C GLY A 191 -14.00 -5.87 2.49
N LEU A 192 -12.97 -5.01 2.60
CA LEU A 192 -11.68 -5.26 1.95
C LEU A 192 -10.92 -6.42 2.60
N ALA A 193 -11.03 -6.59 3.92
CA ALA A 193 -10.45 -7.71 4.65
C ALA A 193 -11.10 -9.04 4.27
N ASP A 194 -12.40 -9.07 4.03
CA ASP A 194 -13.11 -10.25 3.56
C ASP A 194 -12.54 -10.78 2.24
N LEU A 195 -12.10 -9.89 1.33
CA LEU A 195 -11.42 -10.29 0.09
C LEU A 195 -10.11 -11.03 0.34
N VAL A 196 -9.35 -10.60 1.36
CA VAL A 196 -8.08 -11.23 1.74
C VAL A 196 -8.28 -12.59 2.41
N LEU A 197 -9.42 -12.81 3.04
CA LEU A 197 -9.71 -14.01 3.83
C LEU A 197 -10.49 -15.10 3.05
N VAL A 198 -10.92 -14.82 1.84
CA VAL A 198 -11.84 -15.67 1.05
C VAL A 198 -11.37 -17.11 0.90
N ASP A 199 -10.11 -17.34 0.62
CA ASP A 199 -9.56 -18.69 0.41
C ASP A 199 -8.91 -19.29 1.68
N GLY A 200 -8.96 -18.55 2.79
CA GLY A 200 -8.33 -18.95 4.05
C GLY A 200 -6.80 -18.90 4.03
N LYS A 201 -6.20 -18.41 2.94
CA LYS A 201 -4.75 -18.27 2.77
C LYS A 201 -4.42 -16.81 2.49
N VAL A 202 -4.04 -16.09 3.53
CA VAL A 202 -3.62 -14.70 3.36
C VAL A 202 -2.28 -14.64 2.66
N GLN A 203 -2.25 -14.08 1.45
CA GLN A 203 -1.00 -13.80 0.76
C GLN A 203 -0.35 -12.53 1.35
N VAL A 204 0.98 -12.51 1.34
CA VAL A 204 1.72 -11.37 1.89
C VAL A 204 1.37 -10.07 1.17
N SER A 205 1.26 -10.10 -0.15
CA SER A 205 0.90 -8.95 -0.98
C SER A 205 -0.49 -8.39 -0.67
N GLU A 206 -1.44 -9.25 -0.36
CA GLU A 206 -2.81 -8.85 0.05
C GLU A 206 -2.80 -8.16 1.42
N ALA A 207 -2.05 -8.74 2.37
CA ALA A 207 -1.88 -8.15 3.69
C ALA A 207 -1.18 -6.79 3.64
N GLU A 208 -0.13 -6.67 2.83
CA GLU A 208 0.60 -5.43 2.59
C GLU A 208 -0.32 -4.34 2.02
N MET A 209 -1.12 -4.69 1.02
CA MET A 209 -2.06 -3.78 0.37
C MET A 209 -3.17 -3.33 1.33
N LEU A 210 -3.82 -4.27 2.02
CA LEU A 210 -4.88 -3.96 2.98
C LEU A 210 -4.36 -3.04 4.09
N ARG A 211 -3.15 -3.32 4.59
CA ARG A 211 -2.51 -2.50 5.60
C ARG A 211 -2.22 -1.08 5.10
N ALA A 212 -1.72 -0.93 3.87
CA ALA A 212 -1.49 0.38 3.29
C ALA A 212 -2.81 1.16 3.12
N ILE A 213 -3.87 0.51 2.64
CA ILE A 213 -5.19 1.12 2.50
C ILE A 213 -5.73 1.57 3.86
N ALA A 214 -5.70 0.71 4.88
CA ALA A 214 -6.18 1.02 6.21
C ALA A 214 -5.40 2.19 6.83
N ALA A 215 -4.08 2.19 6.68
CA ALA A 215 -3.23 3.27 7.16
C ALA A 215 -3.55 4.61 6.46
N LEU A 216 -3.68 4.62 5.13
CA LEU A 216 -4.02 5.83 4.36
C LEU A 216 -5.42 6.35 4.68
N MET A 217 -6.36 5.46 4.96
CA MET A 217 -7.70 5.83 5.43
C MET A 217 -7.74 6.24 6.90
N GLU A 218 -6.61 6.13 7.63
CA GLU A 218 -6.55 6.35 9.08
C GLU A 218 -7.59 5.52 9.85
N CYS A 219 -7.71 4.26 9.48
CA CYS A 219 -8.61 3.30 10.08
C CYS A 219 -7.81 2.14 10.67
N PRO A 220 -8.04 1.74 11.94
CA PRO A 220 -7.37 0.57 12.48
C PRO A 220 -7.73 -0.68 11.68
N LEU A 221 -6.74 -1.56 11.45
CA LEU A 221 -7.01 -2.88 10.91
C LEU A 221 -7.67 -3.75 11.97
N PRO A 222 -8.72 -4.49 11.63
CA PRO A 222 -9.19 -5.57 12.47
C PRO A 222 -8.06 -6.61 12.64
N PRO A 223 -8.00 -7.34 13.77
CA PRO A 223 -6.98 -8.36 14.00
C PRO A 223 -7.20 -9.55 13.08
N LEU A 224 -6.73 -9.45 11.83
CA LEU A 224 -6.84 -10.49 10.79
C LEU A 224 -6.08 -11.76 11.15
N PHE A 225 -5.14 -11.68 12.08
CA PHE A 225 -4.15 -12.72 12.34
C PHE A 225 -4.15 -13.24 13.79
N ALA A 226 -5.05 -12.77 14.65
CA ALA A 226 -5.04 -13.14 16.07
C ALA A 226 -5.73 -14.49 16.40
N GLY A 227 -6.09 -15.31 15.42
CA GLY A 227 -6.93 -16.44 15.77
C GLY A 227 -7.05 -17.63 14.84
N ARG A 228 -6.07 -17.96 14.01
CA ARG A 228 -6.01 -19.27 13.35
C ARG A 228 -4.58 -19.77 13.27
N GLN A 229 -4.13 -20.39 14.36
CA GLN A 229 -3.11 -21.43 14.36
C GLN A 229 -3.74 -22.75 13.93
#